data_5467d404781c951fc790da355e48fa1a
#
_entry.id   5467d404781c951fc790da355e48fa1a
#
_cell.length_a   1.000
_cell.length_b   1.000
_cell.length_c   1.000
_cell.angle_alpha   90.00
_cell.angle_beta   90.00
_cell.angle_gamma   90.00
#
_symmetry.space_group_name_H-M   'P 1'
#
loop_
_entity.id
_entity.type
_entity.pdbx_description
1 polymer ?
#
loop_
_entity_poly.entity_id
_entity_poly.type
_entity_poly.pdbx_seq_one_letter_code
_entity_poly.pdbx_strand_id
1 'polypeptide(L)'
;MAEQGELDEALADIREIRKNNPDQDENFRLLEINLLLDRDHDERALQAANEALESFPGNVRIRYARAMLLDSMDKPEQAEADLRTIIEEQPDNAVALNALGYILTTRTDRLDEARDYIERALAIDPENPAILDSMGWVLYLQGNTDESLSYLSRAWEAYADPEVAAHYGEALWQTGNQEQARSIWREGFEQDPDHPILTETVERLTGEPSL
;
A
#
# COMPACT_ATOMS: atom_id res chain seq x y z
N MET A 1 -19.74 21.48 -0.25
CA MET A 1 -20.77 21.73 0.80
C MET A 1 -21.87 20.66 0.83
N ALA A 2 -22.46 20.24 -0.31
CA ALA A 2 -23.43 19.13 -0.32
C ALA A 2 -22.78 17.78 0.09
N GLU A 3 -21.67 17.42 -0.51
CA GLU A 3 -20.92 16.19 -0.18
C GLU A 3 -20.48 16.10 1.28
N GLN A 4 -20.08 17.21 1.89
CA GLN A 4 -19.69 17.25 3.29
C GLN A 4 -20.90 17.03 4.23
N GLY A 5 -22.07 17.53 3.84
CA GLY A 5 -23.32 17.28 4.56
C GLY A 5 -23.76 15.81 4.53
N GLU A 6 -23.61 15.16 3.38
CA GLU A 6 -23.90 13.73 3.20
C GLU A 6 -22.93 12.84 4.00
N LEU A 7 -21.64 13.20 4.02
CA LEU A 7 -20.64 12.49 4.82
C LEU A 7 -20.93 12.58 6.32
N ASP A 8 -21.23 13.79 6.81
CA ASP A 8 -21.49 13.99 8.24
C ASP A 8 -22.80 13.28 8.69
N GLU A 9 -23.80 13.18 7.79
CA GLU A 9 -25.01 12.38 8.01
C GLU A 9 -24.68 10.89 8.07
N ALA A 10 -23.93 10.36 7.09
CA ALA A 10 -23.52 8.95 7.09
C ALA A 10 -22.70 8.57 8.32
N LEU A 11 -21.78 9.43 8.76
CA LEU A 11 -21.00 9.22 9.99
C LEU A 11 -21.90 9.25 11.25
N ALA A 12 -22.92 10.11 11.28
CA ALA A 12 -23.88 10.14 12.38
C ALA A 12 -24.71 8.84 12.44
N ASP A 13 -25.15 8.34 11.29
CA ASP A 13 -25.86 7.06 11.18
C ASP A 13 -25.00 5.89 11.65
N ILE A 14 -23.74 5.81 11.19
CA ILE A 14 -22.78 4.78 11.65
C ILE A 14 -22.64 4.81 13.17
N ARG A 15 -22.51 6.00 13.78
CA ARG A 15 -22.36 6.17 15.22
C ARG A 15 -23.63 5.78 15.99
N GLU A 16 -24.80 6.05 15.43
CA GLU A 16 -26.07 5.64 16.03
C GLU A 16 -26.26 4.12 15.97
N ILE A 17 -26.00 3.51 14.80
CA ILE A 17 -26.06 2.05 14.62
C ILE A 17 -25.08 1.37 15.58
N ARG A 18 -23.85 1.89 15.70
CA ARG A 18 -22.82 1.39 16.61
C ARG A 18 -23.29 1.33 18.07
N LYS A 19 -23.96 2.39 18.56
CA LYS A 19 -24.50 2.42 19.92
C LYS A 19 -25.51 1.32 20.18
N ASN A 20 -26.28 0.94 19.15
CA ASN A 20 -27.30 -0.09 19.23
C ASN A 20 -26.76 -1.51 18.99
N ASN A 21 -25.50 -1.64 18.56
CA ASN A 21 -24.83 -2.90 18.22
C ASN A 21 -23.42 -2.97 18.84
N PRO A 22 -23.29 -3.00 20.16
CA PRO A 22 -21.99 -2.95 20.82
C PRO A 22 -21.08 -4.14 20.48
N ASP A 23 -21.65 -5.30 20.15
CA ASP A 23 -20.89 -6.49 19.74
C ASP A 23 -20.18 -6.32 18.39
N GLN A 24 -20.52 -5.29 17.63
CA GLN A 24 -19.94 -4.95 16.33
C GLN A 24 -19.20 -3.61 16.33
N ASP A 25 -18.91 -3.04 17.51
CA ASP A 25 -18.28 -1.72 17.62
C ASP A 25 -16.99 -1.60 16.80
N GLU A 26 -16.13 -2.62 16.84
CA GLU A 26 -14.89 -2.65 16.05
C GLU A 26 -15.14 -2.52 14.53
N ASN A 27 -16.13 -3.23 14.00
CA ASN A 27 -16.46 -3.20 12.58
C ASN A 27 -17.01 -1.83 12.15
N PHE A 28 -17.84 -1.21 12.98
CA PHE A 28 -18.36 0.11 12.67
C PHE A 28 -17.30 1.21 12.78
N ARG A 29 -16.32 1.08 13.68
CA ARG A 29 -15.16 1.99 13.72
C ARG A 29 -14.30 1.87 12.49
N LEU A 30 -14.05 0.65 12.03
CA LEU A 30 -13.29 0.44 10.78
C LEU A 30 -14.07 0.98 9.57
N LEU A 31 -15.41 0.82 9.55
CA LEU A 31 -16.25 1.41 8.51
C LEU A 31 -16.19 2.94 8.52
N GLU A 32 -16.22 3.57 9.70
CA GLU A 32 -16.06 5.03 9.86
C GLU A 32 -14.71 5.50 9.31
N ILE A 33 -13.62 4.80 9.64
CA ILE A 33 -12.28 5.10 9.15
C ILE A 33 -12.22 4.99 7.63
N ASN A 34 -12.69 3.89 7.05
CA ASN A 34 -12.67 3.67 5.61
C ASN A 34 -13.51 4.72 4.86
N LEU A 35 -14.69 5.05 5.38
CA LEU A 35 -15.53 6.09 4.76
C LEU A 35 -14.85 7.47 4.74
N LEU A 36 -14.07 7.78 5.78
CA LEU A 36 -13.29 9.02 5.83
C LEU A 36 -12.13 9.01 4.84
N LEU A 37 -11.45 7.87 4.68
CA LEU A 37 -10.39 7.67 3.69
C LEU A 37 -10.92 7.78 2.26
N ASP A 38 -12.03 7.12 1.95
CA ASP A 38 -12.68 7.17 0.62
C ASP A 38 -13.11 8.58 0.20
N ARG A 39 -13.11 9.53 1.13
CA ARG A 39 -13.50 10.93 0.91
C ARG A 39 -12.34 11.91 1.16
N ASP A 40 -11.09 11.44 1.17
CA ASP A 40 -9.88 12.25 1.38
C ASP A 40 -9.89 13.07 2.67
N HIS A 41 -10.50 12.53 3.75
CA HIS A 41 -10.55 13.15 5.07
C HIS A 41 -9.53 12.56 6.04
N ASP A 42 -8.27 12.52 5.65
CA ASP A 42 -7.15 11.83 6.30
C ASP A 42 -6.99 12.17 7.79
N GLU A 43 -7.02 13.46 8.15
CA GLU A 43 -6.88 13.89 9.54
C GLU A 43 -8.04 13.36 10.43
N ARG A 44 -9.26 13.33 9.90
CA ARG A 44 -10.42 12.78 10.61
C ARG A 44 -10.34 11.27 10.71
N ALA A 45 -9.86 10.59 9.65
CA ALA A 45 -9.63 9.15 9.65
C ALA A 45 -8.56 8.76 10.67
N LEU A 46 -7.45 9.51 10.75
CA LEU A 46 -6.40 9.30 11.74
C LEU A 46 -6.91 9.49 13.17
N GLN A 47 -7.71 10.53 13.42
CA GLN A 47 -8.34 10.72 14.72
C GLN A 47 -9.27 9.55 15.08
N ALA A 48 -10.12 9.12 14.14
CA ALA A 48 -11.03 7.99 14.35
C ALA A 48 -10.27 6.68 14.63
N ALA A 49 -9.16 6.44 13.90
CA ALA A 49 -8.30 5.28 14.11
C ALA A 49 -7.62 5.31 15.50
N ASN A 50 -7.14 6.46 15.95
CA ASN A 50 -6.56 6.63 17.28
C ASN A 50 -7.59 6.33 18.38
N GLU A 51 -8.78 6.93 18.32
CA GLU A 51 -9.89 6.68 19.27
C GLU A 51 -10.34 5.20 19.26
N ALA A 52 -10.33 4.58 18.09
CA ALA A 52 -10.65 3.16 17.95
C ALA A 52 -9.59 2.28 18.65
N LEU A 53 -8.30 2.57 18.47
CA LEU A 53 -7.22 1.81 19.10
C LEU A 53 -7.08 2.05 20.61
N GLU A 54 -7.56 3.18 21.14
CA GLU A 54 -7.70 3.36 22.59
C GLU A 54 -8.70 2.35 23.20
N SER A 55 -9.78 2.05 22.46
CA SER A 55 -10.82 1.11 22.90
C SER A 55 -10.45 -0.36 22.58
N PHE A 56 -9.75 -0.59 21.48
CA PHE A 56 -9.39 -1.90 20.93
C PHE A 56 -7.90 -1.96 20.58
N PRO A 57 -6.98 -1.90 21.56
CA PRO A 57 -5.53 -1.79 21.31
C PRO A 57 -4.94 -2.98 20.55
N GLY A 58 -5.55 -4.16 20.63
CA GLY A 58 -5.15 -5.37 19.89
C GLY A 58 -5.84 -5.55 18.53
N ASN A 59 -6.58 -4.55 18.03
CA ASN A 59 -7.24 -4.71 16.73
C ASN A 59 -6.26 -4.48 15.58
N VAL A 60 -5.80 -5.59 15.00
CA VAL A 60 -4.82 -5.61 13.89
C VAL A 60 -5.34 -4.88 12.66
N ARG A 61 -6.64 -5.00 12.33
CA ARG A 61 -7.21 -4.37 11.12
C ARG A 61 -7.21 -2.83 11.23
N ILE A 62 -7.59 -2.30 12.39
CA ILE A 62 -7.57 -0.85 12.62
C ILE A 62 -6.13 -0.33 12.66
N ARG A 63 -5.21 -1.08 13.30
CA ARG A 63 -3.80 -0.71 13.34
C ARG A 63 -3.17 -0.71 11.96
N TYR A 64 -3.49 -1.70 11.13
CA TYR A 64 -3.03 -1.74 9.74
C TYR A 64 -3.58 -0.56 8.92
N ALA A 65 -4.88 -0.28 9.03
CA ALA A 65 -5.48 0.88 8.35
C ALA A 65 -4.82 2.21 8.78
N ARG A 66 -4.49 2.36 10.08
CA ARG A 66 -3.76 3.52 10.57
C ARG A 66 -2.35 3.59 10.03
N ALA A 67 -1.65 2.46 9.95
CA ALA A 67 -0.30 2.41 9.39
C ALA A 67 -0.27 2.87 7.92
N MET A 68 -1.19 2.37 7.10
CA MET A 68 -1.28 2.79 5.69
C MET A 68 -1.63 4.28 5.55
N LEU A 69 -2.54 4.77 6.38
CA LEU A 69 -2.88 6.19 6.42
C LEU A 69 -1.69 7.05 6.87
N LEU A 70 -0.92 6.61 7.86
CA LEU A 70 0.27 7.33 8.32
C LEU A 70 1.35 7.40 7.23
N ASP A 71 1.53 6.32 6.45
CA ASP A 71 2.45 6.36 5.32
C ASP A 71 1.99 7.34 4.22
N SER A 72 0.71 7.31 3.85
CA SER A 72 0.15 8.27 2.87
C SER A 72 0.23 9.73 3.33
N MET A 73 0.21 9.97 4.65
CA MET A 73 0.40 11.29 5.26
C MET A 73 1.88 11.68 5.45
N ASP A 74 2.84 10.95 4.84
CA ASP A 74 4.28 11.17 4.97
C ASP A 74 4.80 11.07 6.42
N LYS A 75 4.30 10.08 7.18
CA LYS A 75 4.68 9.77 8.57
C LYS A 75 5.19 8.31 8.70
N PRO A 76 6.20 7.91 7.90
CA PRO A 76 6.61 6.52 7.77
C PRO A 76 7.12 5.89 9.08
N GLU A 77 7.75 6.67 9.98
CA GLU A 77 8.22 6.13 11.26
C GLU A 77 7.07 5.69 12.17
N GLN A 78 5.92 6.39 12.10
CA GLN A 78 4.73 6.00 12.87
C GLN A 78 4.04 4.79 12.23
N ALA A 79 3.99 4.73 10.90
CA ALA A 79 3.50 3.58 10.15
C ALA A 79 4.35 2.32 10.47
N GLU A 80 5.67 2.44 10.45
CA GLU A 80 6.61 1.38 10.85
C GLU A 80 6.32 0.88 12.27
N ALA A 81 6.11 1.78 13.23
CA ALA A 81 5.84 1.41 14.62
C ALA A 81 4.55 0.58 14.75
N ASP A 82 3.49 0.95 14.02
CA ASP A 82 2.24 0.19 14.00
C ASP A 82 2.42 -1.19 13.36
N LEU A 83 3.10 -1.27 12.22
CA LEU A 83 3.35 -2.55 11.53
C LEU A 83 4.24 -3.48 12.37
N ARG A 84 5.26 -2.97 13.05
CA ARG A 84 6.06 -3.77 13.98
C ARG A 84 5.22 -4.33 15.12
N THR A 85 4.30 -3.54 15.68
CA THR A 85 3.37 -4.02 16.70
C THR A 85 2.51 -5.18 16.18
N ILE A 86 2.01 -5.10 14.93
CA ILE A 86 1.27 -6.20 14.32
C ILE A 86 2.14 -7.45 14.18
N ILE A 87 3.38 -7.29 13.72
CA ILE A 87 4.30 -8.41 13.49
C ILE A 87 4.74 -9.05 14.82
N GLU A 88 4.87 -8.28 15.91
CA GLU A 88 5.15 -8.81 17.24
C GLU A 88 3.99 -9.67 17.76
N GLU A 89 2.74 -9.27 17.52
CA GLU A 89 1.55 -10.02 17.94
C GLU A 89 1.25 -11.19 16.98
N GLN A 90 1.53 -11.04 15.69
CA GLN A 90 1.26 -11.97 14.60
C GLN A 90 2.49 -12.12 13.69
N PRO A 91 3.51 -12.91 14.08
CA PRO A 91 4.77 -13.02 13.33
C PRO A 91 4.64 -13.53 11.88
N ASP A 92 3.54 -14.24 11.59
CA ASP A 92 3.24 -14.81 10.27
C ASP A 92 2.16 -13.99 9.53
N ASN A 93 1.96 -12.73 9.87
CA ASN A 93 1.06 -11.84 9.13
C ASN A 93 1.75 -11.35 7.86
N ALA A 94 1.55 -12.06 6.74
CA ALA A 94 2.18 -11.76 5.46
C ALA A 94 1.89 -10.32 4.96
N VAL A 95 0.68 -9.81 5.20
CA VAL A 95 0.27 -8.46 4.79
C VAL A 95 1.06 -7.40 5.56
N ALA A 96 1.20 -7.55 6.89
CA ALA A 96 1.96 -6.59 7.69
C ALA A 96 3.47 -6.67 7.41
N LEU A 97 4.00 -7.88 7.19
CA LEU A 97 5.39 -8.09 6.79
C LEU A 97 5.69 -7.42 5.46
N ASN A 98 4.84 -7.62 4.45
CA ASN A 98 5.01 -6.99 3.16
C ASN A 98 4.89 -5.47 3.23
N ALA A 99 3.88 -4.94 3.93
CA ALA A 99 3.69 -3.51 4.07
C ALA A 99 4.90 -2.84 4.76
N LEU A 100 5.45 -3.46 5.81
CA LEU A 100 6.67 -2.94 6.45
C LEU A 100 7.86 -2.97 5.50
N GLY A 101 8.07 -4.09 4.81
CA GLY A 101 9.14 -4.21 3.82
C GLY A 101 9.01 -3.15 2.71
N TYR A 102 7.81 -2.93 2.20
CA TYR A 102 7.55 -1.92 1.16
C TYR A 102 7.83 -0.49 1.65
N ILE A 103 7.35 -0.11 2.83
CA ILE A 103 7.63 1.21 3.43
C ILE A 103 9.13 1.40 3.63
N LEU A 104 9.85 0.40 4.14
CA LEU A 104 11.30 0.48 4.30
C LEU A 104 12.02 0.62 2.95
N THR A 105 11.53 -0.04 1.91
CA THR A 105 12.08 0.05 0.55
C THR A 105 11.90 1.43 -0.07
N THR A 106 10.74 2.05 0.12
CA THR A 106 10.36 3.28 -0.58
C THR A 106 10.67 4.56 0.21
N ARG A 107 10.75 4.47 1.55
CA ARG A 107 10.92 5.63 2.44
C ARG A 107 12.28 5.70 3.14
N THR A 108 13.13 4.67 3.00
CA THR A 108 14.42 4.60 3.72
C THR A 108 15.53 3.97 2.86
N ASP A 109 16.78 4.04 3.34
CA ASP A 109 17.92 3.34 2.72
C ASP A 109 18.11 1.92 3.32
N ARG A 110 17.14 1.38 4.08
CA ARG A 110 17.24 0.11 4.82
C ARG A 110 16.83 -1.08 3.96
N LEU A 111 17.37 -1.18 2.75
CA LEU A 111 16.97 -2.17 1.75
C LEU A 111 17.17 -3.62 2.18
N ASP A 112 18.24 -3.93 2.93
CA ASP A 112 18.48 -5.31 3.40
C ASP A 112 17.43 -5.73 4.44
N GLU A 113 17.09 -4.85 5.36
CA GLU A 113 16.01 -5.10 6.33
C GLU A 113 14.64 -5.20 5.64
N ALA A 114 14.37 -4.34 4.68
CA ALA A 114 13.16 -4.39 3.86
C ALA A 114 13.01 -5.76 3.19
N ARG A 115 14.07 -6.23 2.56
CA ARG A 115 14.13 -7.53 1.91
C ARG A 115 13.84 -8.67 2.88
N ASP A 116 14.43 -8.66 4.08
CA ASP A 116 14.19 -9.70 5.09
C ASP A 116 12.71 -9.83 5.46
N TYR A 117 11.98 -8.71 5.57
CA TYR A 117 10.54 -8.72 5.83
C TYR A 117 9.73 -9.24 4.63
N ILE A 118 10.09 -8.81 3.41
CA ILE A 118 9.41 -9.26 2.19
C ILE A 118 9.67 -10.75 1.94
N GLU A 119 10.88 -11.27 2.18
CA GLU A 119 11.19 -12.71 2.09
C GLU A 119 10.34 -13.53 3.06
N ARG A 120 10.12 -13.06 4.27
CA ARG A 120 9.22 -13.70 5.22
C ARG A 120 7.77 -13.70 4.73
N ALA A 121 7.30 -12.59 4.18
CA ALA A 121 5.96 -12.50 3.58
C ALA A 121 5.82 -13.50 2.41
N LEU A 122 6.81 -13.55 1.53
CA LEU A 122 6.85 -14.44 0.38
C LEU A 122 6.87 -15.93 0.76
N ALA A 123 7.52 -16.26 1.89
CA ALA A 123 7.51 -17.64 2.40
C ALA A 123 6.11 -18.09 2.87
N ILE A 124 5.24 -17.14 3.26
CA ILE A 124 3.88 -17.41 3.71
C ILE A 124 2.90 -17.44 2.52
N ASP A 125 3.01 -16.46 1.62
CA ASP A 125 2.12 -16.30 0.45
C ASP A 125 2.94 -16.05 -0.84
N PRO A 126 3.49 -17.14 -1.46
CA PRO A 126 4.49 -17.03 -2.53
C PRO A 126 3.94 -16.57 -3.89
N GLU A 127 2.62 -16.55 -4.06
CA GLU A 127 1.98 -16.15 -5.33
C GLU A 127 1.21 -14.82 -5.20
N ASN A 128 1.32 -14.15 -4.07
CA ASN A 128 0.66 -12.85 -3.87
C ASN A 128 1.32 -11.77 -4.73
N PRO A 129 0.57 -11.13 -5.64
CA PRO A 129 1.15 -10.17 -6.59
C PRO A 129 1.78 -8.95 -5.91
N ALA A 130 1.23 -8.46 -4.81
CA ALA A 130 1.79 -7.34 -4.08
C ALA A 130 3.12 -7.69 -3.38
N ILE A 131 3.26 -8.94 -2.91
CA ILE A 131 4.52 -9.42 -2.31
C ILE A 131 5.57 -9.65 -3.40
N LEU A 132 5.16 -10.20 -4.55
CA LEU A 132 6.03 -10.38 -5.70
C LEU A 132 6.55 -9.05 -6.24
N ASP A 133 5.69 -8.03 -6.33
CA ASP A 133 6.08 -6.68 -6.73
C ASP A 133 7.07 -6.07 -5.74
N SER A 134 6.77 -6.09 -4.45
CA SER A 134 7.66 -5.58 -3.41
C SER A 134 9.04 -6.27 -3.43
N MET A 135 9.08 -7.61 -3.65
CA MET A 135 10.33 -8.35 -3.79
C MET A 135 11.10 -7.92 -5.04
N GLY A 136 10.41 -7.80 -6.16
CA GLY A 136 11.01 -7.32 -7.40
C GLY A 136 11.57 -5.91 -7.26
N TRP A 137 10.83 -5.01 -6.60
CA TRP A 137 11.25 -3.63 -6.43
C TRP A 137 12.47 -3.48 -5.51
N VAL A 138 12.48 -4.14 -4.35
CA VAL A 138 13.65 -4.09 -3.45
C VAL A 138 14.90 -4.68 -4.13
N LEU A 139 14.77 -5.77 -4.88
CA LEU A 139 15.88 -6.36 -5.64
C LEU A 139 16.40 -5.42 -6.72
N TYR A 140 15.52 -4.70 -7.42
CA TYR A 140 15.90 -3.69 -8.40
C TYR A 140 16.75 -2.58 -7.75
N LEU A 141 16.30 -2.05 -6.63
CA LEU A 141 17.02 -1.00 -5.90
C LEU A 141 18.35 -1.48 -5.31
N GLN A 142 18.48 -2.77 -5.00
CA GLN A 142 19.74 -3.42 -4.62
C GLN A 142 20.67 -3.71 -5.81
N GLY A 143 20.24 -3.45 -7.05
CA GLY A 143 21.01 -3.71 -8.27
C GLY A 143 20.93 -5.14 -8.80
N ASN A 144 20.07 -5.99 -8.23
CA ASN A 144 19.84 -7.38 -8.64
C ASN A 144 18.78 -7.45 -9.76
N THR A 145 19.02 -6.76 -10.88
CA THR A 145 17.98 -6.47 -11.87
C THR A 145 17.44 -7.73 -12.58
N ASP A 146 18.26 -8.74 -12.85
CA ASP A 146 17.80 -9.98 -13.51
C ASP A 146 16.80 -10.75 -12.62
N GLU A 147 17.08 -10.83 -11.31
CA GLU A 147 16.20 -11.48 -10.35
C GLU A 147 14.92 -10.64 -10.14
N SER A 148 15.06 -9.32 -10.06
CA SER A 148 13.95 -8.35 -9.99
C SER A 148 12.95 -8.57 -11.13
N LEU A 149 13.41 -8.63 -12.37
CA LEU A 149 12.55 -8.83 -13.55
C LEU A 149 11.74 -10.13 -13.46
N SER A 150 12.29 -11.19 -12.87
CA SER A 150 11.58 -12.45 -12.67
C SER A 150 10.39 -12.31 -11.71
N TYR A 151 10.55 -11.54 -10.63
CA TYR A 151 9.47 -11.29 -9.68
C TYR A 151 8.44 -10.31 -10.24
N LEU A 152 8.87 -9.21 -10.85
CA LEU A 152 7.99 -8.19 -11.42
C LEU A 152 7.14 -8.73 -12.57
N SER A 153 7.69 -9.61 -13.43
CA SER A 153 6.88 -10.24 -14.48
C SER A 153 5.80 -11.15 -13.91
N ARG A 154 6.10 -11.91 -12.85
CA ARG A 154 5.11 -12.74 -12.17
C ARG A 154 4.03 -11.90 -11.48
N ALA A 155 4.42 -10.80 -10.84
CA ALA A 155 3.46 -9.86 -10.25
C ALA A 155 2.50 -9.32 -11.30
N TRP A 156 3.05 -8.86 -12.44
CA TRP A 156 2.28 -8.35 -13.56
C TRP A 156 1.33 -9.39 -14.18
N GLU A 157 1.81 -10.61 -14.40
CA GLU A 157 1.01 -11.71 -14.92
C GLU A 157 -0.13 -12.13 -13.98
N ALA A 158 0.09 -12.04 -12.66
CA ALA A 158 -0.90 -12.38 -11.65
C ALA A 158 -1.95 -11.29 -11.47
N TYR A 159 -1.53 -10.04 -11.48
CA TYR A 159 -2.41 -8.88 -11.34
C TYR A 159 -1.74 -7.64 -11.98
N ALA A 160 -2.25 -7.26 -13.13
CA ALA A 160 -1.77 -6.09 -13.86
C ALA A 160 -2.26 -4.81 -13.18
N ASP A 161 -1.43 -4.26 -12.30
CA ASP A 161 -1.70 -3.05 -11.50
C ASP A 161 -0.83 -1.89 -11.98
N PRO A 162 -1.30 -0.62 -11.99
CA PRO A 162 -0.51 0.54 -12.41
C PRO A 162 0.80 0.74 -11.63
N GLU A 163 0.87 0.41 -10.35
CA GLU A 163 2.10 0.47 -9.57
C GLU A 163 3.07 -0.61 -10.00
N VAL A 164 2.60 -1.85 -10.21
CA VAL A 164 3.40 -2.94 -10.79
C VAL A 164 3.90 -2.57 -12.18
N ALA A 165 3.06 -1.90 -13.01
CA ALA A 165 3.49 -1.39 -14.30
C ALA A 165 4.64 -0.37 -14.18
N ALA A 166 4.60 0.52 -13.18
CA ALA A 166 5.67 1.47 -12.93
C ALA A 166 6.99 0.75 -12.62
N HIS A 167 6.99 -0.17 -11.66
CA HIS A 167 8.18 -0.91 -11.22
C HIS A 167 8.74 -1.83 -12.33
N TYR A 168 7.86 -2.62 -12.97
CA TYR A 168 8.28 -3.56 -14.02
C TYR A 168 8.77 -2.82 -15.26
N GLY A 169 8.05 -1.80 -15.68
CA GLY A 169 8.47 -0.97 -16.81
C GLY A 169 9.79 -0.25 -16.55
N GLU A 170 10.04 0.26 -15.34
CA GLU A 170 11.34 0.86 -15.00
C GLU A 170 12.48 -0.14 -15.07
N ALA A 171 12.32 -1.32 -14.48
CA ALA A 171 13.34 -2.37 -14.54
C ALA A 171 13.63 -2.81 -15.98
N LEU A 172 12.59 -2.95 -16.82
CA LEU A 172 12.75 -3.23 -18.26
C LEU A 172 13.46 -2.09 -18.99
N TRP A 173 13.12 -0.85 -18.69
CA TRP A 173 13.75 0.33 -19.34
C TRP A 173 15.24 0.39 -19.07
N GLN A 174 15.65 0.17 -17.82
CA GLN A 174 17.06 0.20 -17.41
C GLN A 174 17.88 -0.94 -17.99
N THR A 175 17.25 -2.07 -18.34
CA THR A 175 17.90 -3.19 -19.04
C THR A 175 17.91 -3.04 -20.56
N GLY A 176 17.40 -1.92 -21.10
CA GLY A 176 17.36 -1.64 -22.55
C GLY A 176 16.14 -2.21 -23.27
N ASN A 177 15.20 -2.86 -22.57
CA ASN A 177 13.96 -3.41 -23.13
C ASN A 177 12.85 -2.34 -23.24
N GLN A 178 13.20 -1.19 -23.86
CA GLN A 178 12.36 0.01 -23.85
C GLN A 178 10.99 -0.16 -24.53
N GLU A 179 10.92 -0.95 -25.58
CA GLU A 179 9.64 -1.22 -26.27
C GLU A 179 8.66 -1.99 -25.36
N GLN A 180 9.17 -2.97 -24.63
CA GLN A 180 8.36 -3.72 -23.67
C GLN A 180 7.97 -2.84 -22.49
N ALA A 181 8.88 -2.03 -21.97
CA ALA A 181 8.57 -1.06 -20.90
C ALA A 181 7.42 -0.15 -21.30
N ARG A 182 7.47 0.43 -22.51
CA ARG A 182 6.38 1.28 -23.03
C ARG A 182 5.07 0.51 -23.19
N SER A 183 5.08 -0.78 -23.53
CA SER A 183 3.86 -1.58 -23.60
C SER A 183 3.22 -1.74 -22.23
N ILE A 184 4.02 -2.14 -21.22
CA ILE A 184 3.57 -2.31 -19.84
C ILE A 184 2.99 -1.00 -19.28
N TRP A 185 3.67 0.11 -19.46
CA TRP A 185 3.20 1.42 -19.00
C TRP A 185 1.88 1.85 -19.67
N ARG A 186 1.70 1.61 -20.99
CA ARG A 186 0.41 1.91 -21.65
C ARG A 186 -0.73 1.08 -21.07
N GLU A 187 -0.49 -0.20 -20.82
CA GLU A 187 -1.48 -1.08 -20.19
C GLU A 187 -1.84 -0.61 -18.76
N GLY A 188 -0.84 -0.11 -18.00
CA GLY A 188 -1.07 0.51 -16.69
C GLY A 188 -1.90 1.79 -16.78
N PHE A 189 -1.61 2.69 -17.73
CA PHE A 189 -2.39 3.91 -17.96
C PHE A 189 -3.81 3.65 -18.50
N GLU A 190 -4.06 2.52 -19.16
CA GLU A 190 -5.42 2.14 -19.54
C GLU A 190 -6.30 1.83 -18.33
N GLN A 191 -5.70 1.41 -17.21
CA GLN A 191 -6.43 1.11 -15.97
C GLN A 191 -6.62 2.36 -15.11
N ASP A 192 -5.56 3.14 -14.91
CA ASP A 192 -5.58 4.40 -14.18
C ASP A 192 -4.68 5.44 -14.87
N PRO A 193 -5.29 6.33 -15.71
CA PRO A 193 -4.55 7.33 -16.46
C PRO A 193 -3.80 8.37 -15.62
N ASP A 194 -4.23 8.57 -14.38
CA ASP A 194 -3.70 9.59 -13.47
C ASP A 194 -2.89 8.98 -12.32
N HIS A 195 -2.54 7.68 -12.38
CA HIS A 195 -1.81 7.00 -11.31
C HIS A 195 -0.46 7.68 -11.01
N PRO A 196 -0.24 8.17 -9.79
CA PRO A 196 0.86 9.09 -9.50
C PRO A 196 2.24 8.44 -9.70
N ILE A 197 2.46 7.23 -9.18
CA ILE A 197 3.74 6.53 -9.27
C ILE A 197 4.08 6.20 -10.73
N LEU A 198 3.09 5.76 -11.51
CA LEU A 198 3.28 5.43 -12.93
C LEU A 198 3.62 6.70 -13.74
N THR A 199 2.87 7.79 -13.51
CA THR A 199 3.10 9.07 -14.19
C THR A 199 4.49 9.62 -13.89
N GLU A 200 4.87 9.67 -12.60
CA GLU A 200 6.19 10.15 -12.17
C GLU A 200 7.33 9.31 -12.78
N THR A 201 7.16 7.97 -12.77
CA THR A 201 8.16 7.05 -13.31
C THR A 201 8.36 7.26 -14.81
N VAL A 202 7.27 7.34 -15.57
CA VAL A 202 7.33 7.53 -17.03
C VAL A 202 7.91 8.90 -17.37
N GLU A 203 7.46 9.97 -16.72
CA GLU A 203 8.00 11.31 -16.96
C GLU A 203 9.49 11.41 -16.64
N ARG A 204 9.94 10.84 -15.52
CA ARG A 204 11.35 10.82 -15.12
C ARG A 204 12.25 10.08 -16.12
N LEU A 205 11.76 9.00 -16.73
CA LEU A 205 12.55 8.14 -17.60
C LEU A 205 12.49 8.54 -19.07
N THR A 206 11.37 9.10 -19.52
CA THR A 206 11.12 9.42 -20.94
C THR A 206 11.13 10.92 -21.25
N GLY A 207 10.85 11.76 -20.24
CA GLY A 207 10.59 13.19 -20.40
C GLY A 207 9.16 13.50 -20.84
N GLU A 208 8.28 12.50 -20.94
CA GLU A 208 6.87 12.62 -21.36
C GLU A 208 5.98 12.13 -20.23
N PRO A 209 4.93 12.90 -19.80
CA PRO A 209 4.07 12.51 -18.67
C PRO A 209 3.11 11.36 -19.01
N SER A 210 2.95 11.02 -20.28
CA SER A 210 2.14 9.90 -20.79
C SER A 210 2.69 9.39 -22.12
N LEU A 211 2.34 8.15 -22.50
CA LEU A 211 2.87 7.44 -23.67
C LEU A 211 1.84 7.32 -24.80
#